data_ddd7a1ecef2f28d45ed4bd09156ea6b8
#
_entry.id   ddd7a1ecef2f28d45ed4bd09156ea6b8
#
_cell.length_a   1.000
_cell.length_b   1.000
_cell.length_c   1.000
_cell.angle_alpha   90.00
_cell.angle_beta   90.00
_cell.angle_gamma   90.00
#
_symmetry.space_group_name_H-M   'P 1'
#
loop_
_entity.id
_entity.type
_entity.pdbx_description
1 polymer ?
#
loop_
_entity_poly.entity_id
_entity_poly.type
_entity_poly.pdbx_seq_one_letter_code
_entity_poly.pdbx_strand_id
1 'polypeptide(L)'
;LQLLVATTNLHKLSEIRAFLTGLEIELHALDEWPGVPAPEETGATFGDNARQKALYYARTTGRMTVADDSGLEIDGLQGEPGIHSARFNGASYPEKFRVIYARLAKAGQLGCRARFVCALAVARGTDVLFETQGTVEGRIAEAPAGE
;
A
#
# COMPACT_ATOMS: atom_id res chain seq x y z
N LEU A 1 -14.52 0.24 -20.50
CA LEU A 1 -14.08 -0.57 -19.35
C LEU A 1 -14.21 0.22 -18.06
N GLN A 2 -14.87 -0.34 -17.08
CA GLN A 2 -15.05 0.27 -15.76
C GLN A 2 -14.12 -0.38 -14.75
N LEU A 3 -13.39 0.42 -13.98
CA LEU A 3 -12.41 -0.04 -13.00
C LEU A 3 -12.61 0.70 -11.67
N LEU A 4 -12.84 -0.07 -10.61
CA LEU A 4 -12.82 0.45 -9.25
C LEU A 4 -11.38 0.50 -8.73
N VAL A 5 -10.95 1.66 -8.25
CA VAL A 5 -9.68 1.83 -7.55
C VAL A 5 -9.96 1.76 -6.05
N ALA A 6 -9.60 0.64 -5.43
CA ALA A 6 -9.91 0.35 -4.04
C ALA A 6 -8.83 0.93 -3.11
N THR A 7 -8.78 2.25 -3.02
CA THR A 7 -7.88 2.95 -2.10
C THR A 7 -8.59 4.12 -1.42
N THR A 8 -8.27 4.33 -0.16
CA THR A 8 -8.67 5.53 0.58
C THR A 8 -7.63 6.64 0.49
N ASN A 9 -6.47 6.34 -0.10
CA ASN A 9 -5.39 7.30 -0.30
C ASN A 9 -5.64 8.11 -1.59
N LEU A 10 -6.00 9.39 -1.43
CA LEU A 10 -6.33 10.28 -2.56
C LEU A 10 -5.12 10.53 -3.49
N HIS A 11 -3.89 10.49 -2.96
CA HIS A 11 -2.69 10.63 -3.78
C HIS A 11 -2.53 9.42 -4.72
N LYS A 12 -2.69 8.20 -4.21
CA LYS A 12 -2.66 6.98 -5.03
C LYS A 12 -3.75 6.99 -6.09
N LEU A 13 -4.96 7.39 -5.73
CA LEU A 13 -6.06 7.51 -6.69
C LEU A 13 -5.71 8.50 -7.82
N SER A 14 -5.14 9.65 -7.48
CA SER A 14 -4.69 10.66 -8.44
C SER A 14 -3.59 10.14 -9.36
N GLU A 15 -2.61 9.44 -8.81
CA GLU A 15 -1.52 8.82 -9.58
C GLU A 15 -2.04 7.78 -10.56
N ILE A 16 -2.89 6.87 -10.12
CA ILE A 16 -3.50 5.85 -10.98
C ILE A 16 -4.31 6.51 -12.08
N ARG A 17 -5.07 7.54 -11.76
CA ARG A 17 -5.85 8.30 -12.74
C ARG A 17 -4.94 8.93 -13.80
N ALA A 18 -3.82 9.50 -13.39
CA ALA A 18 -2.85 10.10 -14.30
C ALA A 18 -2.23 9.06 -15.25
N PHE A 19 -1.86 7.89 -14.71
CA PHE A 19 -1.29 6.80 -15.53
C PHE A 19 -2.28 6.25 -16.56
N LEU A 20 -3.57 6.24 -16.24
CA LEU A 20 -4.60 5.69 -17.11
C LEU A 20 -5.22 6.74 -18.05
N THR A 21 -4.75 7.98 -18.02
CA THR A 21 -5.21 9.05 -18.92
C THR A 21 -4.95 8.64 -20.38
N GLY A 22 -5.96 8.82 -21.22
CA GLY A 22 -5.91 8.48 -22.64
C GLY A 22 -6.33 7.04 -22.96
N LEU A 23 -6.58 6.20 -21.95
CA LEU A 23 -7.18 4.90 -22.12
C LEU A 23 -8.70 4.98 -21.96
N GLU A 24 -9.43 4.11 -22.65
CA GLU A 24 -10.90 4.02 -22.56
C GLU A 24 -11.30 3.28 -21.26
N ILE A 25 -10.94 3.86 -20.12
CA ILE A 25 -11.23 3.31 -18.80
C ILE A 25 -11.98 4.38 -17.99
N GLU A 26 -13.15 4.01 -17.49
CA GLU A 26 -13.91 4.79 -16.53
C GLU A 26 -13.51 4.37 -15.12
N LEU A 27 -12.94 5.30 -14.34
CA LEU A 27 -12.49 5.04 -12.99
C LEU A 27 -13.59 5.36 -11.98
N HIS A 28 -13.77 4.44 -11.04
CA HIS A 28 -14.63 4.59 -9.89
C HIS A 28 -13.79 4.57 -8.61
N ALA A 29 -14.23 5.29 -7.59
CA ALA A 29 -13.57 5.35 -6.29
C ALA A 29 -14.49 4.76 -5.21
N LEU A 30 -13.94 4.46 -4.04
CA LEU A 30 -14.68 3.84 -2.93
C LEU A 30 -15.79 4.70 -2.35
N ASP A 31 -15.75 6.01 -2.57
CA ASP A 31 -16.81 6.94 -2.15
C ASP A 31 -18.18 6.68 -2.81
N GLU A 32 -18.21 5.96 -3.91
CA GLU A 32 -19.45 5.52 -4.56
C GLU A 32 -20.12 4.35 -3.80
N TRP A 33 -19.41 3.71 -2.88
CA TRP A 33 -19.90 2.60 -2.04
C TRP A 33 -19.67 2.88 -0.54
N PRO A 34 -20.26 3.94 0.02
CA PRO A 34 -19.97 4.36 1.39
C PRO A 34 -20.42 3.35 2.46
N GLY A 35 -21.36 2.46 2.11
CA GLY A 35 -21.86 1.42 3.01
C GLY A 35 -21.00 0.15 3.06
N VAL A 36 -19.96 0.04 2.23
CA VAL A 36 -19.09 -1.13 2.19
C VAL A 36 -17.93 -0.92 3.18
N PRO A 37 -17.85 -1.75 4.25
CA PRO A 37 -16.74 -1.63 5.19
C PRO A 37 -15.42 -2.05 4.56
N ALA A 38 -14.32 -1.47 5.02
CA ALA A 38 -13.00 -1.90 4.61
C ALA A 38 -12.71 -3.32 5.12
N PRO A 39 -12.08 -4.19 4.29
CA PRO A 39 -11.69 -5.52 4.74
C PRO A 39 -10.53 -5.45 5.73
N GLU A 40 -10.43 -6.45 6.59
CA GLU A 40 -9.23 -6.69 7.37
C GLU A 40 -8.10 -7.20 6.46
N GLU A 41 -6.91 -6.65 6.65
CA GLU A 41 -5.71 -7.11 5.96
C GLU A 41 -5.02 -8.17 6.82
N THR A 42 -5.22 -9.45 6.47
CA THR A 42 -4.75 -10.60 7.24
C THR A 42 -3.65 -11.39 6.54
N GLY A 43 -3.19 -10.92 5.38
CA GLY A 43 -2.13 -11.58 4.62
C GLY A 43 -0.77 -11.45 5.27
N ALA A 44 0.13 -12.36 4.92
CA ALA A 44 1.51 -12.37 5.38
C ALA A 44 2.44 -11.50 4.53
N THR A 45 1.99 -11.12 3.33
CA THR A 45 2.76 -10.33 2.36
C THR A 45 1.93 -9.19 1.81
N PHE A 46 2.60 -8.19 1.21
CA PHE A 46 1.92 -7.12 0.47
C PHE A 46 1.05 -7.67 -0.67
N GLY A 47 1.56 -8.67 -1.39
CA GLY A 47 0.81 -9.32 -2.47
C GLY A 47 -0.46 -10.00 -1.98
N ASP A 48 -0.39 -10.71 -0.85
CA ASP A 48 -1.57 -11.35 -0.25
C ASP A 48 -2.63 -10.32 0.13
N ASN A 49 -2.23 -9.22 0.76
CA ASN A 49 -3.15 -8.16 1.17
C ASN A 49 -3.77 -7.45 -0.04
N ALA A 50 -2.99 -7.14 -1.06
CA ALA A 50 -3.50 -6.55 -2.31
C ALA A 50 -4.52 -7.46 -2.99
N ARG A 51 -4.24 -8.76 -3.07
CA ARG A 51 -5.14 -9.77 -3.64
C ARG A 51 -6.44 -9.88 -2.85
N GLN A 52 -6.36 -10.01 -1.54
CA GLN A 52 -7.53 -10.10 -0.66
C GLN A 52 -8.42 -8.87 -0.82
N LYS A 53 -7.83 -7.69 -0.84
CA LYS A 53 -8.54 -6.42 -1.00
C LYS A 53 -9.22 -6.33 -2.37
N ALA A 54 -8.51 -6.65 -3.44
CA ALA A 54 -9.07 -6.63 -4.79
C ALA A 54 -10.26 -7.57 -4.93
N LEU A 55 -10.13 -8.82 -4.46
CA LEU A 55 -11.20 -9.81 -4.49
C LEU A 55 -12.40 -9.40 -3.64
N TYR A 56 -12.16 -8.86 -2.46
CA TYR A 56 -13.22 -8.40 -1.55
C TYR A 56 -14.08 -7.33 -2.23
N TYR A 57 -13.46 -6.27 -2.73
CA TYR A 57 -14.20 -5.18 -3.37
C TYR A 57 -14.80 -5.58 -4.71
N ALA A 58 -14.14 -6.45 -5.49
CA ALA A 58 -14.71 -6.98 -6.74
C ALA A 58 -16.02 -7.73 -6.48
N ARG A 59 -16.06 -8.56 -5.46
CA ARG A 59 -17.27 -9.31 -5.08
C ARG A 59 -18.35 -8.42 -4.50
N THR A 60 -17.97 -7.49 -3.63
CA THR A 60 -18.92 -6.66 -2.88
C THR A 60 -19.55 -5.58 -3.77
N THR A 61 -18.82 -5.03 -4.71
CA THR A 61 -19.30 -3.97 -5.60
C THR A 61 -19.76 -4.46 -6.97
N GLY A 62 -19.39 -5.66 -7.37
CA GLY A 62 -19.63 -6.19 -8.72
C GLY A 62 -18.76 -5.53 -9.80
N ARG A 63 -17.74 -4.76 -9.41
CA ARG A 63 -16.83 -4.05 -10.32
C ARG A 63 -15.48 -4.75 -10.43
N MET A 64 -14.88 -4.72 -11.62
CA MET A 64 -13.47 -5.04 -11.74
C MET A 64 -12.67 -4.05 -10.87
N THR A 65 -11.80 -4.57 -10.03
CA THR A 65 -11.16 -3.78 -8.97
C THR A 65 -9.65 -3.91 -9.04
N VAL A 66 -8.95 -2.79 -8.96
CA VAL A 66 -7.53 -2.74 -8.63
C VAL A 66 -7.36 -2.32 -7.17
N ALA A 67 -6.55 -3.07 -6.45
CA ALA A 67 -6.15 -2.76 -5.09
C ALA A 67 -4.64 -2.85 -4.93
N ASP A 68 -4.12 -2.11 -3.98
CA ASP A 68 -2.71 -2.14 -3.64
C ASP A 68 -2.50 -2.36 -2.14
N ASP A 69 -1.34 -2.87 -1.81
CA ASP A 69 -0.77 -2.80 -0.47
C ASP A 69 0.68 -2.40 -0.57
N SER A 70 1.11 -1.46 0.25
CA SER A 70 2.44 -0.89 0.16
C SER A 70 2.97 -0.52 1.54
N GLY A 71 4.29 -0.48 1.65
CA GLY A 71 4.93 -0.09 2.88
C GLY A 71 6.44 -0.08 2.77
N LEU A 72 7.06 0.22 3.90
CA LEU A 72 8.50 0.34 4.07
C LEU A 72 9.06 -0.89 4.76
N GLU A 73 10.06 -1.50 4.15
CA GLU A 73 10.86 -2.57 4.76
C GLU A 73 12.25 -2.04 5.09
N ILE A 74 12.65 -2.15 6.35
CA ILE A 74 13.93 -1.64 6.86
C ILE A 74 14.80 -2.82 7.28
N ASP A 75 15.95 -2.99 6.65
CA ASP A 75 16.81 -4.15 6.90
C ASP A 75 17.29 -4.21 8.35
N GLY A 76 17.66 -3.08 8.95
CA GLY A 76 18.07 -3.02 10.35
C GLY A 76 16.97 -3.33 11.35
N LEU A 77 15.73 -3.39 10.93
CA LEU A 77 14.56 -3.79 11.73
C LEU A 77 13.96 -5.12 11.25
N GLN A 78 14.74 -5.93 10.54
CA GLN A 78 14.32 -7.25 10.03
C GLN A 78 13.08 -7.18 9.12
N GLY A 79 13.00 -6.12 8.31
CA GLY A 79 11.90 -5.89 7.37
C GLY A 79 10.71 -5.12 7.95
N GLU A 80 10.70 -4.81 9.24
CA GLU A 80 9.64 -3.96 9.80
C GLU A 80 9.77 -2.51 9.32
N PRO A 81 8.68 -1.73 9.24
CA PRO A 81 7.29 -2.08 9.59
C PRO A 81 6.57 -2.98 8.59
N GLY A 82 7.08 -3.15 7.35
CA GLY A 82 6.52 -4.05 6.36
C GLY A 82 5.02 -3.86 6.14
N ILE A 83 4.26 -4.94 6.17
CA ILE A 83 2.79 -4.92 5.98
C ILE A 83 2.05 -4.09 7.04
N HIS A 84 2.69 -3.74 8.14
CA HIS A 84 2.13 -2.90 9.20
C HIS A 84 2.50 -1.42 9.06
N SER A 85 3.07 -1.00 7.94
CA SER A 85 3.58 0.38 7.73
C SER A 85 2.54 1.46 8.01
N ALA A 86 1.31 1.26 7.57
CA ALA A 86 0.24 2.23 7.78
C ALA A 86 -0.17 2.40 9.26
N ARG A 87 0.04 1.36 10.06
CA ARG A 87 -0.39 1.30 11.48
C ARG A 87 0.78 1.27 12.45
N PHE A 88 2.00 1.43 11.96
CA PHE A 88 3.21 1.29 12.78
C PHE A 88 3.29 2.40 13.83
N ASN A 89 3.26 1.99 15.11
CA ASN A 89 3.48 2.82 16.30
C ASN A 89 2.82 4.21 16.29
N GLY A 90 1.55 4.27 15.98
CA GLY A 90 0.78 5.46 16.19
C GLY A 90 0.35 6.20 14.94
N ALA A 91 -0.19 7.36 15.16
CA ALA A 91 -0.97 8.09 14.21
C ALA A 91 -0.16 9.07 13.36
N SER A 92 1.00 9.53 13.82
CA SER A 92 1.76 10.58 13.14
C SER A 92 3.10 10.09 12.59
N TYR A 93 3.52 10.68 11.47
CA TYR A 93 4.84 10.42 10.91
C TYR A 93 6.00 10.77 11.86
N PRO A 94 5.98 11.91 12.59
CA PRO A 94 7.03 12.20 13.56
C PRO A 94 7.21 11.12 14.62
N GLU A 95 6.13 10.54 15.12
CA GLU A 95 6.18 9.44 16.10
C GLU A 95 6.74 8.17 15.48
N LYS A 96 6.31 7.81 14.27
CA LYS A 96 6.84 6.68 13.52
C LYS A 96 8.34 6.82 13.29
N PHE A 97 8.79 7.97 12.86
CA PHE A 97 10.21 8.25 12.65
C PHE A 97 11.01 8.16 13.94
N ARG A 98 10.52 8.74 15.01
CA ARG A 98 11.18 8.67 16.33
C ARG A 98 11.42 7.23 16.75
N VAL A 99 10.43 6.37 16.64
CA VAL A 99 10.54 4.96 17.01
C VAL A 99 11.53 4.23 16.10
N ILE A 100 11.45 4.46 14.79
CA ILE A 100 12.37 3.84 13.81
C ILE A 100 13.81 4.23 14.12
N TYR A 101 14.11 5.50 14.27
CA TYR A 101 15.47 5.99 14.57
C TYR A 101 15.99 5.48 15.91
N ALA A 102 15.15 5.46 16.94
CA ALA A 102 15.53 4.93 18.26
C ALA A 102 15.87 3.44 18.20
N ARG A 103 15.07 2.65 17.50
CA ARG A 103 15.32 1.20 17.33
C ARG A 103 16.58 0.94 16.50
N LEU A 104 16.80 1.71 15.42
CA LEU A 104 18.00 1.59 14.59
C LEU A 104 19.27 1.99 15.36
N ALA A 105 19.21 3.06 16.15
CA ALA A 105 20.33 3.47 16.99
C ALA A 105 20.69 2.38 18.01
N LYS A 106 19.69 1.81 18.69
CA LYS A 106 19.86 0.72 19.64
C LYS A 106 20.48 -0.54 19.01
N ALA A 107 20.09 -0.84 17.75
CA ALA A 107 20.60 -1.99 17.02
C ALA A 107 21.96 -1.73 16.31
N GLY A 108 22.47 -0.49 16.34
CA GLY A 108 23.68 -0.11 15.61
C GLY A 108 23.50 -0.12 14.08
N GLN A 109 22.29 0.10 13.59
CA GLN A 109 21.90 -0.02 12.18
C GLN A 109 21.45 1.30 11.55
N LEU A 110 21.87 2.44 12.11
CA LEU A 110 21.61 3.75 11.48
C LEU A 110 22.19 3.79 10.07
N GLY A 111 21.43 4.32 9.11
CA GLY A 111 21.83 4.40 7.72
C GLY A 111 21.73 3.09 6.95
N CYS A 112 21.07 2.07 7.50
CA CYS A 112 20.89 0.78 6.84
C CYS A 112 20.06 0.89 5.57
N ARG A 113 20.10 -0.16 4.75
CA ARG A 113 19.24 -0.28 3.57
C ARG A 113 17.79 -0.42 3.96
N ALA A 114 16.95 0.14 3.11
CA ALA A 114 15.50 0.04 3.20
C ALA A 114 14.91 0.07 1.80
N ARG A 115 13.69 -0.40 1.65
CA ARG A 115 12.95 -0.35 0.39
C ARG A 115 11.50 0.00 0.62
N PHE A 116 10.94 0.71 -0.33
CA PHE A 116 9.51 0.89 -0.41
C PHE A 116 8.94 -0.16 -1.35
N VAL A 117 7.93 -0.89 -0.90
CA VAL A 117 7.29 -1.98 -1.66
C VAL A 117 5.87 -1.58 -1.97
N CYS A 118 5.44 -1.82 -3.20
CA CYS A 118 4.05 -1.68 -3.62
C CYS A 118 3.62 -2.92 -4.38
N ALA A 119 2.62 -3.62 -3.89
CA ALA A 119 1.97 -4.73 -4.56
C ALA A 119 0.61 -4.31 -5.10
N LEU A 120 0.28 -4.74 -6.29
CA LEU A 120 -0.99 -4.48 -6.97
C LEU A 120 -1.65 -5.79 -7.34
N ALA A 121 -2.98 -5.83 -7.23
CA ALA A 121 -3.79 -6.91 -7.75
C ALA A 121 -5.02 -6.35 -8.45
N VAL A 122 -5.43 -6.99 -9.55
CA VAL A 122 -6.67 -6.71 -10.26
C VAL A 122 -7.54 -7.95 -10.19
N ALA A 123 -8.78 -7.78 -9.75
CA ALA A 123 -9.74 -8.88 -9.64
C ALA A 123 -11.07 -8.53 -10.29
N ARG A 124 -11.76 -9.55 -10.76
CA ARG A 124 -13.14 -9.47 -11.27
C ARG A 124 -13.90 -10.70 -10.78
N GLY A 125 -15.01 -10.46 -10.07
CA GLY A 125 -15.76 -11.54 -9.46
C GLY A 125 -14.91 -12.32 -8.46
N THR A 126 -14.65 -13.58 -8.75
CA THR A 126 -13.82 -14.47 -7.92
C THR A 126 -12.42 -14.70 -8.48
N ASP A 127 -12.10 -14.04 -9.60
CA ASP A 127 -10.86 -14.28 -10.33
C ASP A 127 -9.87 -13.13 -10.14
N VAL A 128 -8.62 -13.47 -9.85
CA VAL A 128 -7.50 -12.55 -9.92
C VAL A 128 -7.00 -12.51 -11.36
N LEU A 129 -7.09 -11.36 -12.02
CA LEU A 129 -6.73 -11.20 -13.42
C LEU A 129 -5.27 -10.83 -13.61
N PHE A 130 -4.69 -10.11 -12.65
CA PHE A 130 -3.34 -9.59 -12.75
C PHE A 130 -2.78 -9.30 -11.36
N GLU A 131 -1.49 -9.57 -11.18
CA GLU A 131 -0.74 -9.22 -9.96
C GLU A 131 0.64 -8.73 -10.35
N THR A 132 1.13 -7.74 -9.64
CA THR A 132 2.50 -7.24 -9.81
C THR A 132 3.02 -6.63 -8.52
N GLN A 133 4.33 -6.49 -8.42
CA GLN A 133 4.99 -5.84 -7.30
C GLN A 133 6.17 -5.04 -7.80
N GLY A 134 6.34 -3.83 -7.25
CA GLY A 134 7.48 -2.98 -7.50
C GLY A 134 8.17 -2.60 -6.21
N THR A 135 9.46 -2.32 -6.28
CA THR A 135 10.26 -1.85 -5.15
C THR A 135 11.11 -0.65 -5.54
N VAL A 136 11.31 0.25 -4.58
CA VAL A 136 12.29 1.32 -4.68
C VAL A 136 13.30 1.12 -3.54
N GLU A 137 14.53 0.81 -3.92
CA GLU A 137 15.63 0.58 -2.98
C GLU A 137 16.27 1.91 -2.56
N GLY A 138 16.68 1.98 -1.31
CA GLY A 138 17.34 3.15 -0.75
C GLY A 138 18.00 2.86 0.60
N ARG A 139 18.22 3.92 1.33
CA ARG A 139 18.78 3.87 2.68
C ARG A 139 18.00 4.81 3.59
N ILE A 140 17.99 4.48 4.87
CA ILE A 140 17.47 5.41 5.88
C ILE A 140 18.40 6.61 5.96
N ALA A 141 17.86 7.81 5.76
CA ALA A 141 18.60 9.06 5.89
C ALA A 141 19.03 9.30 7.35
N GLU A 142 20.03 10.16 7.56
CA GLU A 142 20.49 10.51 8.92
C GLU A 142 19.42 11.21 9.75
N ALA A 143 18.54 11.94 9.08
CA ALA A 143 17.38 12.60 9.69
C ALA A 143 16.24 12.66 8.70
N PRO A 144 14.98 12.76 9.19
CA PRO A 144 13.83 12.98 8.30
C PRO A 144 13.99 14.28 7.52
N ALA A 145 13.59 14.26 6.24
CA ALA A 145 13.57 15.43 5.36
C ALA A 145 12.17 15.58 4.75
N GLY A 146 11.81 16.81 4.40
CA GLY A 146 10.50 17.16 3.85
C GLY A 146 9.60 17.85 4.87
N GLU A 147 8.43 18.29 4.39
CA GLU A 147 7.39 18.95 5.19
C GLU A 147 6.36 17.96 5.72
#